data_b83364026e9de9732bc9dd3aa631f40d
#
_entry.id   b83364026e9de9732bc9dd3aa631f40d
#
_cell.length_a   1.000
_cell.length_b   1.000
_cell.length_c   1.000
_cell.angle_alpha   90.00
_cell.angle_beta   90.00
_cell.angle_gamma   90.00
#
_symmetry.space_group_name_H-M   'P 1'
#
loop_
_entity.id
_entity.type
_entity.pdbx_description
1 polymer ?
#
loop_
_entity_poly.entity_id
_entity_poly.type
_entity_poly.pdbx_seq_one_letter_code
_entity_poly.pdbx_strand_id
1 'polypeptide(L)'
;MLNSKGIPYHYEFPVKINNSLTLYPDFYCLNKRTRQEFYWEHCGKMDNPEYAIRLVQRLGLYAQKNIIVGKNLIITMETREQPLNTKDVERIIQALFV
;
A
#
# COMPACT_ATOMS: atom_id res chain seq x y z
N MET A 1 5.23 -7.91 10.45
CA MET A 1 5.98 -6.70 10.83
C MET A 1 5.08 -5.62 11.45
N LEU A 2 3.95 -5.29 10.83
CA LEU A 2 2.99 -4.34 11.42
C LEU A 2 2.50 -4.81 12.79
N ASN A 3 2.18 -6.08 12.90
CA ASN A 3 1.69 -6.68 14.14
C ASN A 3 2.72 -6.55 15.27
N SER A 4 3.98 -6.83 15.01
CA SER A 4 5.05 -6.75 16.02
C SER A 4 5.35 -5.32 16.47
N LYS A 5 4.98 -4.32 15.67
CA LYS A 5 5.14 -2.89 16.00
C LYS A 5 3.90 -2.30 16.67
N GLY A 6 2.85 -3.09 16.90
CA GLY A 6 1.62 -2.62 17.50
C GLY A 6 0.81 -1.67 16.63
N ILE A 7 0.98 -1.73 15.30
CA ILE A 7 0.28 -0.87 14.35
C ILE A 7 -1.07 -1.52 14.02
N PRO A 8 -2.20 -0.84 14.25
CA PRO A 8 -3.50 -1.36 13.83
C PRO A 8 -3.56 -1.48 12.30
N TYR A 9 -4.04 -2.62 11.82
CA TYR A 9 -4.19 -2.83 10.39
C TYR A 9 -5.36 -3.75 10.08
N HIS A 10 -5.91 -3.58 8.87
CA HIS A 10 -6.89 -4.50 8.29
C HIS A 10 -6.31 -5.07 7.01
N TYR A 11 -6.51 -6.34 6.80
CA TYR A 11 -6.10 -7.07 5.61
C TYR A 11 -7.18 -6.92 4.55
N GLU A 12 -6.78 -6.57 3.33
CA GLU A 12 -7.69 -6.48 2.18
C GLU A 12 -8.94 -5.63 2.45
N PHE A 13 -8.76 -4.46 3.07
CA PHE A 13 -9.85 -3.54 3.36
C PHE A 13 -10.44 -2.99 2.04
N PRO A 14 -11.75 -3.14 1.80
CA PRO A 14 -12.34 -2.76 0.52
C PRO A 14 -12.36 -1.25 0.31
N VAL A 15 -11.93 -0.82 -0.88
CA VAL A 15 -12.04 0.57 -1.34
C VAL A 15 -12.97 0.59 -2.55
N LYS A 16 -14.16 1.11 -2.36
CA LYS A 16 -15.16 1.21 -3.42
C LYS A 16 -14.84 2.40 -4.31
N ILE A 17 -14.47 2.12 -5.56
CA ILE A 17 -14.18 3.15 -6.55
C ILE A 17 -15.48 3.71 -7.16
N ASN A 18 -16.37 2.81 -7.56
CA ASN A 18 -17.70 3.13 -8.07
C ASN A 18 -18.63 1.94 -7.83
N ASN A 19 -19.85 2.00 -8.37
CA ASN A 19 -20.85 0.94 -8.17
C ASN A 19 -20.42 -0.42 -8.74
N SER A 20 -19.49 -0.43 -9.70
CA SER A 20 -19.06 -1.64 -10.40
C SER A 20 -17.67 -2.11 -10.01
N LEU A 21 -16.90 -1.32 -9.27
CA LEU A 21 -15.48 -1.60 -9.02
C LEU A 21 -15.11 -1.33 -7.57
N THR A 22 -14.57 -2.36 -6.93
CA THR A 22 -13.96 -2.26 -5.61
C THR A 22 -12.53 -2.77 -5.69
N LEU A 23 -11.59 -2.03 -5.15
CA LEU A 23 -10.20 -2.45 -5.02
C LEU A 23 -9.92 -2.89 -3.58
N TYR A 24 -8.93 -3.78 -3.44
CA TYR A 24 -8.56 -4.34 -2.14
C TYR A 24 -7.06 -4.13 -1.93
N PRO A 25 -6.63 -2.99 -1.34
CA PRO A 25 -5.23 -2.84 -0.97
C PRO A 25 -4.82 -3.94 0.02
N ASP A 26 -3.56 -4.32 0.00
CA ASP A 26 -3.07 -5.40 0.86
C ASP A 26 -3.31 -5.10 2.33
N PHE A 27 -3.06 -3.85 2.74
CA PHE A 27 -3.26 -3.42 4.13
C PHE A 27 -3.90 -2.04 4.18
N TYR A 28 -4.72 -1.84 5.21
CA TYR A 28 -5.19 -0.54 5.67
C TYR A 28 -4.64 -0.36 7.09
N CYS A 29 -3.85 0.69 7.31
CA CYS A 29 -3.07 0.88 8.53
C CYS A 29 -3.37 2.22 9.18
N LEU A 30 -3.21 2.28 10.51
CA LEU A 30 -3.45 3.48 11.28
C LEU A 30 -2.21 3.87 12.08
N ASN A 31 -1.79 5.14 11.98
CA ASN A 31 -0.89 5.74 12.95
C ASN A 31 -1.70 6.11 14.18
N LYS A 32 -1.51 5.40 15.28
CA LYS A 32 -2.29 5.62 16.51
C LYS A 32 -2.09 7.01 17.11
N ARG A 33 -0.91 7.57 16.95
CA ARG A 33 -0.57 8.87 17.54
C ARG A 33 -1.22 10.02 16.79
N THR A 34 -1.14 10.01 15.46
CA THR A 34 -1.65 11.09 14.61
C THR A 34 -3.06 10.85 14.11
N ARG A 35 -3.56 9.62 14.23
CA ARG A 35 -4.82 9.15 13.66
C ARG A 35 -4.84 9.15 12.15
N GLN A 36 -3.70 9.33 11.49
CA GLN A 36 -3.61 9.29 10.04
C GLN A 36 -3.78 7.86 9.54
N GLU A 37 -4.59 7.71 8.49
CA GLU A 37 -4.88 6.43 7.84
C GLU A 37 -4.02 6.29 6.61
N PHE A 38 -3.55 5.05 6.36
CA PHE A 38 -2.74 4.70 5.20
C PHE A 38 -3.27 3.44 4.56
N TYR A 39 -3.21 3.39 3.23
CA TYR A 39 -3.38 2.18 2.45
C TYR A 39 -2.00 1.72 2.00
N TRP A 40 -1.77 0.43 1.94
CA TRP A 40 -0.48 -0.15 1.58
C TRP A 40 -0.68 -1.24 0.55
N GLU A 41 -0.03 -1.08 -0.60
CA GLU A 41 0.02 -2.09 -1.66
C GLU A 41 1.45 -2.56 -1.82
N HIS A 42 1.65 -3.89 -1.82
CA HIS A 42 2.92 -4.49 -2.15
C HIS A 42 2.89 -5.02 -3.59
N CYS A 43 3.79 -4.54 -4.43
CA CYS A 43 3.83 -4.84 -5.86
C CYS A 43 4.94 -5.84 -6.13
N GLY A 44 4.59 -7.12 -6.14
CA GLY A 44 5.55 -8.22 -6.13
C GLY A 44 6.05 -8.69 -7.49
N LYS A 45 5.58 -8.09 -8.59
CA LYS A 45 5.92 -8.55 -9.95
C LYS A 45 6.22 -7.39 -10.90
N MET A 46 7.01 -6.44 -10.45
CA MET A 46 7.27 -5.22 -11.23
C MET A 46 8.09 -5.46 -12.50
N ASP A 47 8.75 -6.61 -12.62
CA ASP A 47 9.43 -7.05 -13.84
C ASP A 47 8.50 -7.69 -14.86
N ASN A 48 7.20 -7.86 -14.54
CA ASN A 48 6.18 -8.32 -15.48
C ASN A 48 5.49 -7.10 -16.11
N PRO A 49 5.60 -6.88 -17.44
CA PRO A 49 5.04 -5.67 -18.06
C PRO A 49 3.53 -5.52 -17.91
N GLU A 50 2.78 -6.61 -18.01
CA GLU A 50 1.32 -6.55 -17.86
C GLU A 50 0.94 -6.17 -16.43
N TYR A 51 1.64 -6.71 -15.44
CA TYR A 51 1.43 -6.37 -14.04
C TYR A 51 1.71 -4.89 -13.79
N ALA A 52 2.82 -4.37 -14.33
CA ALA A 52 3.19 -2.97 -14.17
C ALA A 52 2.15 -2.03 -14.81
N ILE A 53 1.62 -2.39 -15.99
CA ILE A 53 0.58 -1.62 -16.64
C ILE A 53 -0.70 -1.57 -15.78
N ARG A 54 -1.11 -2.70 -15.23
CA ARG A 54 -2.28 -2.75 -14.34
C ARG A 54 -2.07 -1.92 -13.07
N LEU A 55 -0.86 -1.91 -12.55
CA LEU A 55 -0.55 -1.08 -11.38
C LEU A 55 -0.74 0.40 -11.69
N VAL A 56 -0.24 0.89 -12.83
CA VAL A 56 -0.43 2.29 -13.23
C VAL A 56 -1.92 2.63 -13.28
N GLN A 57 -2.74 1.74 -13.84
CA GLN A 57 -4.19 1.93 -13.89
C GLN A 57 -4.80 1.98 -12.48
N ARG A 58 -4.39 1.09 -11.59
CA ARG A 58 -4.88 1.06 -10.19
C ARG A 58 -4.53 2.33 -9.44
N LEU A 59 -3.31 2.84 -9.63
CA LEU A 59 -2.90 4.09 -8.97
C LEU A 59 -3.79 5.26 -9.39
N GLY A 60 -4.18 5.32 -10.67
CA GLY A 60 -5.12 6.32 -11.15
C GLY A 60 -6.50 6.17 -10.52
N LEU A 61 -6.99 4.94 -10.36
CA LEU A 61 -8.27 4.67 -9.71
C LEU A 61 -8.25 5.07 -8.24
N TYR A 62 -7.19 4.74 -7.51
CA TYR A 62 -7.03 5.18 -6.13
C TYR A 62 -7.02 6.71 -6.03
N ALA A 63 -6.34 7.39 -6.94
CA ALA A 63 -6.25 8.84 -6.93
C ALA A 63 -7.63 9.49 -7.08
N GLN A 64 -8.57 8.88 -7.82
CA GLN A 64 -9.95 9.36 -7.92
C GLN A 64 -10.64 9.40 -6.56
N LYS A 65 -10.20 8.58 -5.60
CA LYS A 65 -10.72 8.54 -4.23
C LYS A 65 -9.81 9.27 -3.24
N ASN A 66 -8.93 10.13 -3.75
CA ASN A 66 -7.98 10.89 -2.93
C ASN A 66 -7.02 9.99 -2.14
N ILE A 67 -6.78 8.80 -2.65
CA ILE A 67 -5.77 7.87 -2.14
C ILE A 67 -4.55 7.99 -3.05
N ILE A 68 -3.51 8.65 -2.57
CA ILE A 68 -2.43 9.15 -3.40
C ILE A 68 -1.09 8.67 -2.86
N VAL A 69 -0.24 8.16 -3.75
CA VAL A 69 1.11 7.71 -3.42
C VAL A 69 1.89 8.86 -2.78
N GLY A 70 2.50 8.60 -1.63
CA GLY A 70 3.26 9.60 -0.89
C GLY A 70 2.43 10.41 0.10
N LYS A 71 1.11 10.39 -0.02
CA LYS A 71 0.19 11.04 0.91
C LYS A 71 -0.39 10.04 1.91
N ASN A 72 -1.17 9.10 1.42
CA ASN A 72 -1.86 8.08 2.22
C ASN A 72 -1.84 6.69 1.57
N LEU A 73 -1.11 6.54 0.48
CA LEU A 73 -0.89 5.25 -0.17
C LEU A 73 0.61 4.95 -0.16
N ILE A 74 0.94 3.83 0.47
CA ILE A 74 2.31 3.32 0.54
C ILE A 74 2.45 2.24 -0.51
N ILE A 75 3.51 2.33 -1.32
CA ILE A 75 3.84 1.32 -2.31
C ILE A 75 5.18 0.72 -1.97
N THR A 76 5.24 -0.59 -1.83
CA THR A 76 6.49 -1.33 -1.83
C THR A 76 6.55 -2.19 -3.07
N MET A 77 7.73 -2.38 -3.62
CA MET A 77 7.91 -3.05 -4.90
C MET A 77 9.03 -4.06 -4.81
N GLU A 78 8.92 -5.09 -5.66
CA GLU A 78 10.00 -6.02 -5.86
C GLU A 78 9.96 -6.60 -7.28
N THR A 79 11.11 -7.09 -7.73
CA THR A 79 11.24 -7.87 -8.93
C THR A 79 11.86 -9.21 -8.55
N ARG A 80 11.96 -10.12 -9.53
CA ARG A 80 12.60 -11.41 -9.29
C ARG A 80 14.06 -11.25 -8.83
N GLU A 81 14.77 -10.28 -9.42
CA GLU A 81 16.19 -10.04 -9.12
C GLU A 81 16.43 -9.15 -7.91
N GLN A 82 15.41 -8.36 -7.54
CA GLN A 82 15.50 -7.42 -6.43
C GLN A 82 14.32 -7.66 -5.48
N PRO A 83 14.43 -8.65 -4.57
CA PRO A 83 13.34 -8.92 -3.62
C PRO A 83 13.18 -7.80 -2.60
N LEU A 84 12.01 -7.79 -1.96
CA LEU A 84 11.67 -6.80 -0.94
C LEU A 84 12.69 -6.83 0.20
N ASN A 85 13.23 -5.66 0.52
CA ASN A 85 14.15 -5.49 1.63
C ASN A 85 13.37 -5.14 2.90
N THR A 86 13.43 -6.00 3.91
CA THR A 86 12.71 -5.78 5.17
C THR A 86 13.19 -4.55 5.93
N LYS A 87 14.45 -4.13 5.75
CA LYS A 87 14.96 -2.89 6.34
C LYS A 87 14.27 -1.66 5.74
N ASP A 88 13.94 -1.69 4.46
CA ASP A 88 13.21 -0.61 3.82
C ASP A 88 11.78 -0.53 4.36
N VAL A 89 11.14 -1.66 4.59
CA VAL A 89 9.82 -1.72 5.23
C VAL A 89 9.88 -1.16 6.65
N GLU A 90 10.90 -1.51 7.42
CA GLU A 90 11.09 -0.96 8.77
C GLU A 90 11.27 0.56 8.76
N ARG A 91 12.02 1.09 7.78
CA ARG A 91 12.19 2.55 7.62
C ARG A 91 10.86 3.24 7.33
N ILE A 92 10.03 2.66 6.48
CA ILE A 92 8.71 3.18 6.17
C ILE A 92 7.84 3.21 7.44
N ILE A 93 7.83 2.10 8.18
CA ILE A 93 7.06 2.01 9.43
C ILE A 93 7.53 3.06 10.42
N GLN A 94 8.85 3.21 10.59
CA GLN A 94 9.41 4.19 11.50
C GLN A 94 9.04 5.63 11.10
N ALA A 95 9.06 5.92 9.81
CA ALA A 95 8.77 7.26 9.31
C ALA A 95 7.30 7.64 9.41
N LEU A 96 6.38 6.68 9.17
CA LEU A 96 4.96 6.97 9.00
C LEU A 96 4.09 6.57 10.19
N PHE A 97 4.54 5.65 11.04
CA PHE A 97 3.69 5.08 12.09
C PHE A 97 4.24 5.24 13.51
N VAL A 98 5.43 5.77 13.65
CA VAL A 98 6.06 5.93 14.97
C VAL A 98 6.29 7.37 15.39
#